data_148009ddec8886afbf05e9242f588556
#
_entry.id   148009ddec8886afbf05e9242f588556
#
_cell.length_a   1.000
_cell.length_b   1.000
_cell.length_c   1.000
_cell.angle_alpha   90.00
_cell.angle_beta   90.00
_cell.angle_gamma   90.00
#
_symmetry.space_group_name_H-M   'P 1'
#
loop_
_entity.id
_entity.type
_entity.pdbx_description
1 polymer ?
#
loop_
_entity_poly.entity_id
_entity_poly.type
_entity_poly.pdbx_seq_one_letter_code
_entity_poly.pdbx_strand_id
1 'polypeptide(L)'
;MAAKKSKTKSKPKSTPRSGRSMHSSTILPVGITQMTCVEDPRDNVKKQLALIEQAAKAGAKVICTQEMFTSQYFCQCEDHRFFSLAESIPGPTTDACCRLARKHGVVIIAALFERRAAGLYHNTAAIIDADGSLMGVYRKMHIPDDPLYYEKFYFTPGDLGFRAWKTKFATLGVLICWDQWFPEGARLTAMEGAEVLFYPTAIGWHPSEKKEYGIAQHESWETAMRAHAIANGCYVCAPNRIGREFIAGPDGRPVSKDGIEFWGQSFVSAPNGQVLHRASTNKEEVLVVDCDMDKVEFARTHWPFLRDRRIDAYAGMTKRFGAGV
;
A
#
# COMPACT_ATOMS: atom_id res chain seq x y z
N MET A 1 -73.32 19.88 -46.14
CA MET A 1 -72.77 18.54 -45.82
C MET A 1 -71.24 18.60 -46.00
N ALA A 2 -70.49 18.72 -44.95
CA ALA A 2 -69.02 18.83 -44.98
C ALA A 2 -68.41 17.59 -44.29
N ALA A 3 -67.63 16.81 -45.03
CA ALA A 3 -66.99 15.60 -44.56
C ALA A 3 -65.70 15.94 -43.76
N LYS A 4 -65.63 15.52 -42.50
CA LYS A 4 -64.43 15.58 -41.67
C LYS A 4 -63.44 14.52 -42.08
N LYS A 5 -62.24 14.93 -42.53
CA LYS A 5 -61.08 14.04 -42.73
C LYS A 5 -60.38 13.81 -41.37
N SER A 6 -60.38 12.55 -40.93
CA SER A 6 -59.59 12.06 -39.79
C SER A 6 -58.11 12.02 -40.12
N LYS A 7 -57.26 12.72 -39.33
CA LYS A 7 -55.80 12.60 -39.40
C LYS A 7 -55.36 11.54 -38.40
N THR A 8 -54.91 10.40 -38.88
CA THR A 8 -54.22 9.36 -38.12
C THR A 8 -52.82 9.84 -37.75
N LYS A 9 -52.53 10.00 -36.46
CA LYS A 9 -51.18 10.27 -35.95
C LYS A 9 -50.36 8.96 -35.97
N SER A 10 -49.31 8.93 -36.74
CA SER A 10 -48.28 7.87 -36.71
C SER A 10 -47.46 7.96 -35.41
N LYS A 11 -47.37 6.86 -34.66
CA LYS A 11 -46.49 6.72 -33.51
C LYS A 11 -45.00 6.73 -34.00
N PRO A 12 -44.09 7.38 -33.27
CA PRO A 12 -42.65 7.31 -33.64
C PRO A 12 -42.13 5.88 -33.35
N LYS A 13 -41.43 5.32 -34.32
CA LYS A 13 -40.71 4.06 -34.19
C LYS A 13 -39.60 4.25 -33.19
N SER A 14 -39.58 3.47 -32.12
CA SER A 14 -38.48 3.36 -31.19
C SER A 14 -37.29 2.69 -31.93
N THR A 15 -36.24 3.43 -32.11
CA THR A 15 -34.92 2.89 -32.51
C THR A 15 -34.40 1.96 -31.44
N PRO A 16 -33.90 0.75 -31.78
CA PRO A 16 -33.28 -0.11 -30.78
C PRO A 16 -32.05 0.60 -30.25
N ARG A 17 -31.95 0.77 -28.92
CA ARG A 17 -30.73 1.17 -28.24
C ARG A 17 -29.67 0.14 -28.60
N SER A 18 -28.60 0.59 -29.27
CA SER A 18 -27.39 -0.17 -29.54
C SER A 18 -26.93 -0.87 -28.27
N GLY A 19 -26.71 -2.18 -28.38
CA GLY A 19 -26.30 -3.03 -27.29
C GLY A 19 -25.10 -2.44 -26.54
N ARG A 20 -25.22 -2.37 -25.22
CA ARG A 20 -24.08 -2.25 -24.33
C ARG A 20 -23.11 -3.37 -24.71
N SER A 21 -21.94 -3.00 -25.22
CA SER A 21 -20.78 -3.86 -25.21
C SER A 21 -20.69 -4.47 -23.81
N MET A 22 -20.70 -5.80 -23.72
CA MET A 22 -20.33 -6.48 -22.49
C MET A 22 -18.89 -6.06 -22.18
N HIS A 23 -18.72 -5.14 -21.23
CA HIS A 23 -17.40 -4.82 -20.70
C HIS A 23 -16.90 -6.14 -20.11
N SER A 24 -15.80 -6.66 -20.65
CA SER A 24 -15.03 -7.67 -19.95
C SER A 24 -14.78 -7.08 -18.55
N SER A 25 -15.26 -7.77 -17.51
CA SER A 25 -15.02 -7.34 -16.13
C SER A 25 -13.53 -7.08 -15.97
N THR A 26 -13.17 -5.86 -15.59
CA THR A 26 -11.78 -5.42 -15.40
C THR A 26 -11.31 -5.92 -14.04
N ILE A 27 -11.16 -7.24 -13.92
CA ILE A 27 -10.60 -7.84 -12.70
C ILE A 27 -9.09 -7.63 -12.69
N LEU A 28 -8.60 -7.03 -11.62
CA LEU A 28 -7.19 -6.88 -11.31
C LEU A 28 -6.80 -7.81 -10.17
N PRO A 29 -6.13 -8.94 -10.43
CA PRO A 29 -5.57 -9.77 -9.37
C PRO A 29 -4.39 -9.06 -8.69
N VAL A 30 -4.55 -8.70 -7.41
CA VAL A 30 -3.51 -8.05 -6.60
C VAL A 30 -2.87 -9.07 -5.69
N GLY A 31 -1.54 -9.14 -5.70
CA GLY A 31 -0.72 -9.96 -4.81
C GLY A 31 -0.16 -9.14 -3.65
N ILE A 32 -0.22 -9.66 -2.44
CA ILE A 32 0.54 -9.14 -1.30
C ILE A 32 1.29 -10.28 -0.61
N THR A 33 2.49 -9.99 -0.14
CA THR A 33 3.34 -10.97 0.52
C THR A 33 3.49 -10.65 2.00
N GLN A 34 3.49 -11.69 2.82
CA GLN A 34 3.67 -11.65 4.27
C GLN A 34 4.72 -12.68 4.66
N MET A 35 5.81 -12.25 5.30
CA MET A 35 6.88 -13.15 5.70
C MET A 35 7.56 -12.72 7.00
N THR A 36 8.29 -13.66 7.62
CA THR A 36 9.27 -13.39 8.68
C THR A 36 10.58 -12.89 8.07
N CYS A 37 11.33 -12.09 8.82
CA CYS A 37 12.69 -11.70 8.46
C CYS A 37 13.70 -12.28 9.43
N VAL A 38 14.86 -12.68 8.89
CA VAL A 38 16.02 -13.16 9.63
C VAL A 38 17.18 -12.16 9.57
N GLU A 39 18.26 -12.41 10.30
CA GLU A 39 19.39 -11.48 10.38
C GLU A 39 20.10 -11.32 9.03
N ASP A 40 20.30 -12.41 8.27
CA ASP A 40 20.98 -12.35 6.97
C ASP A 40 20.07 -11.74 5.87
N PRO A 41 20.41 -10.57 5.33
CA PRO A 41 19.61 -9.94 4.27
C PRO A 41 19.47 -10.78 3.01
N ARG A 42 20.48 -11.62 2.70
CA ARG A 42 20.45 -12.48 1.50
C ARG A 42 19.34 -13.51 1.55
N ASP A 43 19.10 -14.08 2.73
CA ASP A 43 18.03 -15.05 2.93
C ASP A 43 16.65 -14.38 2.83
N ASN A 44 16.51 -13.17 3.37
CA ASN A 44 15.28 -12.39 3.25
C ASN A 44 14.97 -12.03 1.79
N VAL A 45 15.96 -11.53 1.06
CA VAL A 45 15.80 -11.20 -0.37
C VAL A 45 15.44 -12.45 -1.17
N LYS A 46 16.16 -13.57 -0.97
CA LYS A 46 15.87 -14.84 -1.63
C LYS A 46 14.43 -15.30 -1.37
N LYS A 47 14.00 -15.25 -0.11
CA LYS A 47 12.63 -15.62 0.29
C LYS A 47 11.60 -14.70 -0.36
N GLN A 48 11.79 -13.38 -0.28
CA GLN A 48 10.86 -12.42 -0.87
C GLN A 48 10.72 -12.59 -2.39
N LEU A 49 11.83 -12.80 -3.10
CA LEU A 49 11.79 -13.05 -4.55
C LEU A 49 11.02 -14.33 -4.88
N ALA A 50 11.14 -15.38 -4.06
CA ALA A 50 10.35 -16.61 -4.23
C ALA A 50 8.85 -16.37 -3.99
N LEU A 51 8.47 -15.57 -2.98
CA LEU A 51 7.07 -15.20 -2.72
C LEU A 51 6.50 -14.34 -3.85
N ILE A 52 7.27 -13.40 -4.40
CA ILE A 52 6.87 -12.62 -5.59
C ILE A 52 6.61 -13.56 -6.78
N GLU A 53 7.51 -14.51 -7.03
CA GLU A 53 7.32 -15.49 -8.11
C GLU A 53 6.11 -16.39 -7.87
N GLN A 54 5.85 -16.78 -6.62
CA GLN A 54 4.65 -17.53 -6.23
C GLN A 54 3.38 -16.71 -6.51
N ALA A 55 3.33 -15.44 -6.11
CA ALA A 55 2.21 -14.54 -6.39
C ALA A 55 1.94 -14.41 -7.90
N ALA A 56 3.00 -14.21 -8.68
CA ALA A 56 2.90 -14.09 -10.13
C ALA A 56 2.37 -15.38 -10.77
N LYS A 57 2.86 -16.55 -10.34
CA LYS A 57 2.35 -17.86 -10.80
C LYS A 57 0.90 -18.11 -10.39
N ALA A 58 0.47 -17.58 -9.26
CA ALA A 58 -0.91 -17.63 -8.81
C ALA A 58 -1.83 -16.62 -9.54
N GLY A 59 -1.29 -15.85 -10.49
CA GLY A 59 -2.07 -14.97 -11.38
C GLY A 59 -2.03 -13.49 -11.02
N ALA A 60 -1.36 -13.08 -9.95
CA ALA A 60 -1.23 -11.67 -9.59
C ALA A 60 -0.66 -10.83 -10.74
N LYS A 61 -1.21 -9.63 -10.93
CA LYS A 61 -0.74 -8.64 -11.91
C LYS A 61 0.00 -7.48 -11.26
N VAL A 62 -0.33 -7.16 -10.03
CA VAL A 62 0.38 -6.19 -9.19
C VAL A 62 0.74 -6.89 -7.89
N ILE A 63 2.00 -6.81 -7.47
CA ILE A 63 2.50 -7.49 -6.27
C ILE A 63 3.19 -6.47 -5.38
N CYS A 64 2.80 -6.42 -4.10
CA CYS A 64 3.41 -5.55 -3.10
C CYS A 64 4.06 -6.36 -1.98
N THR A 65 5.30 -6.01 -1.64
CA THR A 65 6.03 -6.58 -0.51
C THR A 65 5.66 -5.90 0.80
N GLN A 66 5.99 -6.53 1.93
CA GLN A 66 6.00 -5.85 3.22
C GLN A 66 7.12 -4.79 3.28
N GLU A 67 7.05 -3.88 4.26
CA GLU A 67 8.03 -2.82 4.50
C GLU A 67 9.41 -3.41 4.85
N MET A 68 10.49 -2.83 4.25
CA MET A 68 11.90 -3.16 4.55
C MET A 68 12.17 -4.67 4.66
N PHE A 69 11.67 -5.42 3.69
CA PHE A 69 11.73 -6.90 3.72
C PHE A 69 13.16 -7.47 3.67
N THR A 70 14.15 -6.67 3.32
CA THR A 70 15.54 -7.12 3.19
C THR A 70 16.21 -7.41 4.53
N SER A 71 15.64 -6.94 5.65
CA SER A 71 16.24 -7.08 6.97
C SER A 71 15.19 -7.31 8.06
N GLN A 72 15.64 -7.78 9.22
CA GLN A 72 14.88 -7.58 10.45
C GLN A 72 14.63 -6.08 10.67
N TYR A 73 13.62 -5.77 11.47
CA TYR A 73 13.27 -4.38 11.80
C TYR A 73 14.30 -3.80 12.79
N PHE A 74 15.38 -3.28 12.24
CA PHE A 74 16.54 -2.81 12.99
C PHE A 74 16.28 -1.50 13.76
N CYS A 75 15.19 -0.79 13.46
CA CYS A 75 14.84 0.45 14.16
C CYS A 75 14.44 0.27 15.62
N GLN A 76 14.58 -0.95 16.17
CA GLN A 76 14.42 -1.20 17.62
C GLN A 76 15.52 -0.55 18.45
N CYS A 77 16.60 -0.08 17.85
CA CYS A 77 17.66 0.70 18.49
C CYS A 77 18.29 1.70 17.53
N GLU A 78 19.06 2.64 18.07
CA GLU A 78 19.86 3.61 17.33
C GLU A 78 21.30 3.10 17.24
N ASP A 79 21.66 2.46 16.12
CA ASP A 79 22.99 1.88 15.93
C ASP A 79 23.46 2.10 14.49
N HIS A 80 24.60 2.80 14.36
CA HIS A 80 25.18 3.17 13.07
C HIS A 80 25.54 1.97 12.17
N ARG A 81 25.78 0.78 12.73
CA ARG A 81 26.10 -0.42 11.93
C ARG A 81 24.99 -0.77 10.94
N PHE A 82 23.71 -0.47 11.25
CA PHE A 82 22.59 -0.79 10.39
C PHE A 82 22.47 0.06 9.13
N PHE A 83 23.18 1.19 9.04
CA PHE A 83 23.29 1.92 7.78
C PHE A 83 23.93 1.11 6.65
N SER A 84 24.72 0.06 7.01
CA SER A 84 25.29 -0.88 6.03
C SER A 84 24.25 -1.76 5.33
N LEU A 85 23.02 -1.86 5.87
CA LEU A 85 21.92 -2.59 5.26
C LEU A 85 21.27 -1.84 4.10
N ALA A 86 21.52 -0.53 3.97
CA ALA A 86 20.93 0.29 2.93
C ALA A 86 21.59 0.04 1.58
N GLU A 87 20.76 0.03 0.53
CA GLU A 87 21.23 -0.08 -0.86
C GLU A 87 20.77 1.11 -1.71
N SER A 88 21.47 1.40 -2.81
CA SER A 88 21.00 2.39 -3.77
C SER A 88 19.75 1.91 -4.49
N ILE A 89 18.94 2.83 -4.98
CA ILE A 89 17.84 2.54 -5.91
C ILE A 89 18.07 3.37 -7.19
N PRO A 90 18.33 2.71 -8.36
CA PRO A 90 18.44 1.26 -8.56
C PRO A 90 19.64 0.62 -7.85
N GLY A 91 19.49 -0.66 -7.52
CA GLY A 91 20.47 -1.47 -6.82
C GLY A 91 20.16 -2.96 -6.91
N PRO A 92 20.93 -3.83 -6.24
CA PRO A 92 20.85 -5.28 -6.44
C PRO A 92 19.46 -5.86 -6.26
N THR A 93 18.73 -5.43 -5.22
CA THR A 93 17.38 -5.93 -4.93
C THR A 93 16.36 -5.40 -5.95
N THR A 94 16.41 -4.11 -6.29
CA THR A 94 15.53 -3.55 -7.33
C THR A 94 15.80 -4.19 -8.69
N ASP A 95 17.07 -4.46 -9.05
CA ASP A 95 17.42 -5.14 -10.30
C ASP A 95 16.86 -6.56 -10.35
N ALA A 96 16.88 -7.28 -9.23
CA ALA A 96 16.28 -8.61 -9.14
C ALA A 96 14.74 -8.53 -9.31
N CYS A 97 14.08 -7.55 -8.69
CA CYS A 97 12.65 -7.30 -8.87
C CYS A 97 12.32 -6.90 -10.31
N CYS A 98 13.13 -6.05 -10.97
CA CYS A 98 12.97 -5.69 -12.38
C CYS A 98 13.02 -6.90 -13.31
N ARG A 99 13.95 -7.84 -13.05
CA ARG A 99 14.03 -9.11 -13.81
C ARG A 99 12.78 -9.97 -13.61
N LEU A 100 12.26 -10.09 -12.37
CA LEU A 100 11.04 -10.85 -12.09
C LEU A 100 9.80 -10.17 -12.70
N ALA A 101 9.69 -8.86 -12.61
CA ALA A 101 8.60 -8.09 -13.20
C ALA A 101 8.52 -8.37 -14.70
N ARG A 102 9.64 -8.24 -15.42
CA ARG A 102 9.74 -8.53 -16.85
C ARG A 102 9.45 -10.00 -17.18
N LYS A 103 10.01 -10.94 -16.41
CA LYS A 103 9.84 -12.38 -16.62
C LYS A 103 8.38 -12.80 -16.56
N HIS A 104 7.63 -12.26 -15.60
CA HIS A 104 6.25 -12.65 -15.34
C HIS A 104 5.21 -11.67 -15.89
N GLY A 105 5.64 -10.52 -16.40
CA GLY A 105 4.74 -9.47 -16.90
C GLY A 105 3.86 -8.88 -15.79
N VAL A 106 4.42 -8.64 -14.60
CA VAL A 106 3.73 -8.15 -13.40
C VAL A 106 4.36 -6.86 -12.88
N VAL A 107 3.54 -6.00 -12.29
CA VAL A 107 4.01 -4.82 -11.55
C VAL A 107 4.50 -5.25 -10.17
N ILE A 108 5.62 -4.70 -9.71
CA ILE A 108 6.16 -4.98 -8.37
C ILE A 108 6.36 -3.67 -7.62
N ILE A 109 5.85 -3.63 -6.38
CA ILE A 109 6.12 -2.58 -5.39
C ILE A 109 7.04 -3.19 -4.34
N ALA A 110 8.31 -2.76 -4.31
CA ALA A 110 9.35 -3.28 -3.44
C ALA A 110 9.76 -2.24 -2.40
N ALA A 111 9.48 -2.49 -1.12
CA ALA A 111 9.77 -1.57 -0.03
C ALA A 111 11.14 -1.88 0.60
N LEU A 112 12.06 -0.91 0.57
CA LEU A 112 13.49 -1.07 0.82
C LEU A 112 14.05 0.03 1.72
N PHE A 113 15.23 -0.22 2.29
CA PHE A 113 16.08 0.79 2.93
C PHE A 113 16.99 1.42 1.87
N GLU A 114 16.70 2.67 1.48
CA GLU A 114 17.41 3.40 0.43
C GLU A 114 18.63 4.17 0.98
N ARG A 115 19.79 3.96 0.39
CA ARG A 115 20.92 4.87 0.49
C ARG A 115 20.92 5.81 -0.72
N ARG A 116 20.38 7.01 -0.56
CA ARG A 116 20.32 8.03 -1.63
C ARG A 116 21.69 8.67 -1.88
N ALA A 117 22.40 8.97 -0.79
CA ALA A 117 23.73 9.54 -0.78
C ALA A 117 24.42 9.22 0.55
N ALA A 118 25.69 9.59 0.69
CA ALA A 118 26.39 9.51 1.98
C ALA A 118 25.67 10.39 3.02
N GLY A 119 25.24 9.78 4.13
CA GLY A 119 24.52 10.47 5.20
C GLY A 119 23.04 10.79 4.89
N LEU A 120 22.50 10.34 3.76
CA LEU A 120 21.10 10.58 3.37
C LEU A 120 20.41 9.26 3.01
N TYR A 121 19.46 8.86 3.86
CA TYR A 121 18.80 7.57 3.79
C TYR A 121 17.27 7.73 3.90
N HIS A 122 16.52 6.82 3.28
CA HIS A 122 15.07 6.83 3.30
C HIS A 122 14.49 5.42 3.44
N ASN A 123 13.32 5.34 4.01
CA ASN A 123 12.42 4.20 3.88
C ASN A 123 11.63 4.39 2.57
N THR A 124 11.84 3.51 1.60
CA THR A 124 11.48 3.77 0.20
C THR A 124 10.80 2.58 -0.44
N ALA A 125 9.74 2.82 -1.18
CA ALA A 125 9.13 1.83 -2.07
C ALA A 125 9.52 2.15 -3.52
N ALA A 126 10.10 1.17 -4.22
CA ALA A 126 10.37 1.21 -5.65
C ALA A 126 9.18 0.65 -6.43
N ILE A 127 8.73 1.37 -7.45
CA ILE A 127 7.62 0.99 -8.32
C ILE A 127 8.20 0.53 -9.66
N ILE A 128 7.95 -0.74 -10.00
CA ILE A 128 8.50 -1.41 -11.18
C ILE A 128 7.34 -1.87 -12.05
N ASP A 129 7.29 -1.42 -13.31
CA ASP A 129 6.22 -1.82 -14.22
C ASP A 129 6.42 -3.23 -14.77
N ALA A 130 5.40 -3.75 -15.43
CA ALA A 130 5.32 -5.11 -15.94
C ALA A 130 6.35 -5.44 -17.04
N ASP A 131 6.95 -4.45 -17.66
CA ASP A 131 8.07 -4.61 -18.59
C ASP A 131 9.43 -4.68 -17.89
N GLY A 132 9.45 -4.51 -16.55
CA GLY A 132 10.64 -4.47 -15.71
C GLY A 132 11.30 -3.10 -15.65
N SER A 133 10.69 -2.04 -16.12
CA SER A 133 11.19 -0.68 -15.96
C SER A 133 10.93 -0.15 -14.55
N LEU A 134 11.92 0.50 -13.95
CA LEU A 134 11.76 1.25 -12.71
C LEU A 134 11.06 2.58 -13.00
N MET A 135 9.80 2.71 -12.63
CA MET A 135 8.99 3.92 -12.87
C MET A 135 9.36 5.07 -11.93
N GLY A 136 9.90 4.77 -10.78
CA GLY A 136 10.27 5.73 -9.75
C GLY A 136 10.15 5.17 -8.34
N VAL A 137 10.20 6.07 -7.36
CA VAL A 137 10.17 5.71 -5.95
C VAL A 137 9.20 6.60 -5.18
N TYR A 138 8.61 6.04 -4.12
CA TYR A 138 7.98 6.77 -3.04
C TYR A 138 8.85 6.67 -1.79
N ARG A 139 9.16 7.80 -1.17
CA ARG A 139 9.88 7.87 0.11
C ARG A 139 8.89 8.18 1.22
N LYS A 140 8.89 7.40 2.28
CA LYS A 140 8.00 7.53 3.44
C LYS A 140 7.98 8.96 3.95
N MET A 141 6.82 9.60 3.97
CA MET A 141 6.65 11.01 4.33
C MET A 141 6.60 11.20 5.84
N HIS A 142 5.92 10.31 6.54
CA HIS A 142 5.76 10.37 7.99
C HIS A 142 6.66 9.32 8.65
N ILE A 143 7.64 9.78 9.42
CA ILE A 143 8.63 8.92 10.07
C ILE A 143 8.27 8.82 11.55
N PRO A 144 7.99 7.60 12.09
CA PRO A 144 7.72 7.40 13.50
C PRO A 144 8.97 7.61 14.37
N ASP A 145 8.73 7.89 15.63
CA ASP A 145 9.73 7.95 16.67
C ASP A 145 9.06 7.56 17.99
N ASP A 146 9.00 6.26 18.23
CA ASP A 146 8.34 5.64 19.37
C ASP A 146 9.25 4.55 19.93
N PRO A 147 9.14 4.15 21.19
CA PRO A 147 9.96 3.08 21.75
C PRO A 147 10.01 1.85 20.84
N LEU A 148 11.21 1.38 20.52
CA LEU A 148 11.52 0.31 19.55
C LEU A 148 11.12 0.60 18.10
N TYR A 149 10.68 1.83 17.77
CA TYR A 149 10.41 2.32 16.42
C TYR A 149 11.19 3.61 16.15
N TYR A 150 12.50 3.61 16.42
CA TYR A 150 13.39 4.77 16.27
C TYR A 150 13.77 5.03 14.82
N GLU A 151 12.77 5.18 13.96
CA GLU A 151 12.99 5.37 12.53
C GLU A 151 13.63 6.74 12.20
N LYS A 152 13.39 7.77 13.01
CA LYS A 152 13.98 9.11 12.80
C LYS A 152 15.51 9.13 12.89
N PHE A 153 16.11 8.16 13.58
CA PHE A 153 17.58 8.02 13.62
C PHE A 153 18.13 7.64 12.23
N TYR A 154 17.37 6.87 11.47
CA TYR A 154 17.82 6.30 10.20
C TYR A 154 17.33 7.07 8.98
N PHE A 155 16.08 7.54 8.98
CA PHE A 155 15.40 8.00 7.78
C PHE A 155 15.12 9.48 7.76
N THR A 156 15.50 10.11 6.66
CA THR A 156 15.02 11.42 6.30
C THR A 156 13.60 11.30 5.75
N PRO A 157 12.66 12.17 6.14
CA PRO A 157 11.33 12.23 5.56
C PRO A 157 11.37 12.34 4.04
N GLY A 158 10.34 11.79 3.38
CA GLY A 158 10.21 11.85 1.93
C GLY A 158 10.09 13.29 1.41
N ASP A 159 10.70 13.54 0.27
CA ASP A 159 10.77 14.87 -0.37
C ASP A 159 10.17 14.89 -1.78
N LEU A 160 9.50 13.81 -2.20
CA LEU A 160 8.91 13.67 -3.52
C LEU A 160 7.41 13.94 -3.56
N GLY A 161 6.79 14.16 -2.41
CA GLY A 161 5.34 14.33 -2.27
C GLY A 161 4.56 13.03 -2.44
N PHE A 162 3.25 13.16 -2.42
CA PHE A 162 2.32 12.06 -2.65
C PHE A 162 2.06 11.92 -4.15
N ARG A 163 2.15 10.68 -4.66
CA ARG A 163 2.12 10.40 -6.10
C ARG A 163 1.29 9.17 -6.43
N ALA A 164 0.79 9.12 -7.66
CA ALA A 164 0.27 7.91 -8.25
C ALA A 164 1.06 7.55 -9.53
N TRP A 165 1.14 6.25 -9.83
CA TRP A 165 1.85 5.70 -10.98
C TRP A 165 0.87 5.00 -11.90
N LYS A 166 0.78 5.47 -13.14
CA LYS A 166 -0.02 4.83 -14.17
C LYS A 166 0.76 3.65 -14.74
N THR A 167 0.52 2.47 -14.17
CA THR A 167 1.16 1.22 -14.59
C THR A 167 0.41 0.57 -15.74
N LYS A 168 0.94 -0.55 -16.25
CA LYS A 168 0.26 -1.35 -17.28
C LYS A 168 -1.17 -1.74 -16.92
N PHE A 169 -1.50 -1.94 -15.64
CA PHE A 169 -2.76 -2.55 -15.24
C PHE A 169 -3.73 -1.60 -14.53
N ALA A 170 -3.23 -0.62 -13.79
CA ALA A 170 -4.03 0.33 -13.03
C ALA A 170 -3.17 1.53 -12.61
N THR A 171 -3.83 2.59 -12.12
CA THR A 171 -3.14 3.70 -11.46
C THR A 171 -2.98 3.37 -9.98
N LEU A 172 -1.74 3.25 -9.53
CA LEU A 172 -1.39 2.79 -8.18
C LEU A 172 -0.86 3.94 -7.34
N GLY A 173 -1.29 4.02 -6.09
CA GLY A 173 -0.72 4.86 -5.06
C GLY A 173 0.08 4.01 -4.07
N VAL A 174 1.18 4.55 -3.57
CA VAL A 174 2.01 3.88 -2.56
C VAL A 174 2.30 4.84 -1.43
N LEU A 175 2.03 4.39 -0.22
CA LEU A 175 2.37 5.03 1.04
C LEU A 175 3.00 3.95 1.93
N ILE A 176 3.77 4.33 2.96
CA ILE A 176 4.50 3.33 3.75
C ILE A 176 4.11 3.44 5.22
N CYS A 177 3.64 2.33 5.80
CA CYS A 177 3.47 2.08 7.23
C CYS A 177 2.86 3.27 7.99
N TRP A 178 3.69 4.09 8.68
CA TRP A 178 3.24 5.22 9.51
C TRP A 178 2.38 6.24 8.75
N ASP A 179 2.54 6.34 7.42
CA ASP A 179 1.65 7.15 6.56
C ASP A 179 0.18 6.74 6.68
N GLN A 180 -0.08 5.50 7.11
CA GLN A 180 -1.44 4.95 7.27
C GLN A 180 -2.30 5.69 8.30
N TRP A 181 -1.68 6.41 9.23
CA TRP A 181 -2.40 7.16 10.25
C TRP A 181 -2.84 8.56 9.79
N PHE A 182 -2.37 8.99 8.62
CA PHE A 182 -2.60 10.34 8.09
C PHE A 182 -3.53 10.30 6.88
N PRO A 183 -4.82 10.65 7.04
CA PRO A 183 -5.79 10.64 5.95
C PRO A 183 -5.42 11.58 4.80
N GLU A 184 -4.62 12.60 5.06
CA GLU A 184 -4.12 13.55 4.06
C GLU A 184 -3.29 12.83 2.99
N GLY A 185 -2.42 11.90 3.39
CA GLY A 185 -1.60 11.13 2.45
C GLY A 185 -2.45 10.30 1.49
N ALA A 186 -3.42 9.54 2.03
CA ALA A 186 -4.36 8.76 1.22
C ALA A 186 -5.16 9.66 0.27
N ARG A 187 -5.66 10.80 0.75
CA ARG A 187 -6.45 11.73 -0.02
C ARG A 187 -5.65 12.34 -1.17
N LEU A 188 -4.46 12.84 -0.89
CA LEU A 188 -3.59 13.46 -1.89
C LEU A 188 -3.21 12.44 -2.98
N THR A 189 -2.83 11.23 -2.58
CA THR A 189 -2.51 10.14 -3.52
C THR A 189 -3.72 9.74 -4.39
N ALA A 190 -4.93 9.67 -3.80
CA ALA A 190 -6.14 9.38 -4.55
C ALA A 190 -6.52 10.51 -5.53
N MET A 191 -6.21 11.75 -5.20
CA MET A 191 -6.41 12.91 -6.08
C MET A 191 -5.48 12.90 -7.30
N GLU A 192 -4.31 12.26 -7.19
CA GLU A 192 -3.41 11.96 -8.32
C GLU A 192 -3.93 10.82 -9.22
N GLY A 193 -5.12 10.30 -8.92
CA GLY A 193 -5.82 9.30 -9.72
C GLY A 193 -5.64 7.85 -9.24
N ALA A 194 -5.03 7.60 -8.08
CA ALA A 194 -4.87 6.25 -7.58
C ALA A 194 -6.21 5.51 -7.41
N GLU A 195 -6.26 4.29 -7.96
CA GLU A 195 -7.39 3.37 -7.89
C GLU A 195 -7.17 2.28 -6.82
N VAL A 196 -5.89 1.98 -6.57
CA VAL A 196 -5.44 1.05 -5.52
C VAL A 196 -4.33 1.73 -4.73
N LEU A 197 -4.49 1.79 -3.41
CA LEU A 197 -3.47 2.26 -2.48
C LEU A 197 -2.77 1.08 -1.82
N PHE A 198 -1.45 1.09 -1.82
CA PHE A 198 -0.62 0.10 -1.15
C PHE A 198 0.07 0.72 0.06
N TYR A 199 0.09 -0.03 1.16
CA TYR A 199 0.76 0.34 2.39
C TYR A 199 1.70 -0.78 2.85
N PRO A 200 2.91 -0.92 2.25
CA PRO A 200 3.94 -1.77 2.85
C PRO A 200 4.12 -1.39 4.31
N THR A 201 4.02 -2.38 5.21
CA THR A 201 3.94 -2.13 6.64
C THR A 201 4.84 -3.06 7.43
N ALA A 202 5.33 -2.57 8.58
CA ALA A 202 5.97 -3.33 9.63
C ALA A 202 5.39 -2.83 10.98
N ILE A 203 4.23 -3.37 11.35
CA ILE A 203 3.53 -3.00 12.59
C ILE A 203 3.26 -4.24 13.44
N GLY A 204 3.45 -4.09 14.74
CA GLY A 204 3.28 -5.16 15.71
C GLY A 204 3.02 -4.62 17.11
N TRP A 205 2.95 -5.53 18.06
CA TRP A 205 2.79 -5.19 19.48
C TRP A 205 4.13 -5.16 20.18
N HIS A 206 4.24 -4.27 21.14
CA HIS A 206 5.11 -4.49 22.28
C HIS A 206 4.48 -5.59 23.13
N PRO A 207 5.14 -6.75 23.33
CA PRO A 207 4.48 -7.87 24.03
C PRO A 207 4.03 -7.53 25.45
N SER A 208 4.70 -6.58 26.11
CA SER A 208 4.31 -6.07 27.44
C SER A 208 2.96 -5.34 27.44
N GLU A 209 2.58 -4.70 26.31
CA GLU A 209 1.35 -3.91 26.18
C GLU A 209 0.23 -4.70 25.52
N LYS A 210 0.56 -5.82 24.86
CA LYS A 210 -0.38 -6.59 24.03
C LYS A 210 -1.65 -6.99 24.79
N LYS A 211 -1.53 -7.33 26.09
CA LYS A 211 -2.68 -7.77 26.90
C LYS A 211 -3.70 -6.65 27.10
N GLU A 212 -3.22 -5.42 27.27
CA GLU A 212 -4.06 -4.26 27.58
C GLU A 212 -4.57 -3.57 26.34
N TYR A 213 -3.69 -3.33 25.37
CA TYR A 213 -3.98 -2.48 24.20
C TYR A 213 -4.03 -3.24 22.88
N GLY A 214 -3.58 -4.50 22.83
CA GLY A 214 -3.32 -5.20 21.58
C GLY A 214 -4.51 -5.30 20.63
N ILE A 215 -5.72 -5.54 21.17
CA ILE A 215 -6.93 -5.58 20.34
C ILE A 215 -7.22 -4.19 19.75
N ALA A 216 -7.23 -3.16 20.60
CA ALA A 216 -7.55 -1.80 20.18
C ALA A 216 -6.53 -1.25 19.18
N GLN A 217 -5.23 -1.55 19.35
CA GLN A 217 -4.18 -1.14 18.42
C GLN A 217 -4.38 -1.77 17.01
N HIS A 218 -4.67 -3.07 16.97
CA HIS A 218 -4.93 -3.78 15.72
C HIS A 218 -6.22 -3.30 15.03
N GLU A 219 -7.30 -3.14 15.78
CA GLU A 219 -8.58 -2.63 15.26
C GLU A 219 -8.45 -1.20 14.74
N SER A 220 -7.70 -0.34 15.43
CA SER A 220 -7.42 1.02 14.98
C SER A 220 -6.68 1.03 13.64
N TRP A 221 -5.66 0.17 13.48
CA TRP A 221 -4.92 0.01 12.24
C TRP A 221 -5.82 -0.41 11.08
N GLU A 222 -6.60 -1.47 11.24
CA GLU A 222 -7.52 -1.95 10.20
C GLU A 222 -8.58 -0.90 9.88
N THR A 223 -9.14 -0.24 10.92
CA THR A 223 -10.18 0.78 10.75
C THR A 223 -9.66 1.99 9.97
N ALA A 224 -8.46 2.49 10.28
CA ALA A 224 -7.84 3.60 9.56
C ALA A 224 -7.67 3.26 8.06
N MET A 225 -7.16 2.08 7.76
CA MET A 225 -6.93 1.62 6.39
C MET A 225 -8.24 1.45 5.61
N ARG A 226 -9.25 0.86 6.23
CA ARG A 226 -10.60 0.72 5.63
C ARG A 226 -11.26 2.08 5.43
N ALA A 227 -11.06 3.03 6.35
CA ALA A 227 -11.56 4.40 6.20
C ALA A 227 -10.94 5.10 4.98
N HIS A 228 -9.64 4.86 4.70
CA HIS A 228 -9.02 5.38 3.47
C HIS A 228 -9.67 4.81 2.21
N ALA A 229 -10.00 3.52 2.19
CA ALA A 229 -10.69 2.90 1.06
C ALA A 229 -12.06 3.55 0.81
N ILE A 230 -12.87 3.70 1.87
CA ILE A 230 -14.20 4.30 1.81
C ILE A 230 -14.12 5.77 1.37
N ALA A 231 -13.32 6.57 2.08
CA ALA A 231 -13.25 8.02 1.87
C ALA A 231 -12.75 8.40 0.47
N ASN A 232 -11.98 7.53 -0.19
CA ASN A 232 -11.38 7.79 -1.51
C ASN A 232 -12.00 6.94 -2.63
N GLY A 233 -12.91 6.03 -2.32
CA GLY A 233 -13.53 5.12 -3.29
C GLY A 233 -12.47 4.33 -4.07
N CYS A 234 -11.51 3.72 -3.36
CA CYS A 234 -10.39 2.96 -3.93
C CYS A 234 -10.13 1.68 -3.14
N TYR A 235 -9.38 0.75 -3.72
CA TYR A 235 -8.88 -0.40 -2.97
C TYR A 235 -7.74 0.03 -2.04
N VAL A 236 -7.60 -0.66 -0.91
CA VAL A 236 -6.45 -0.53 0.00
C VAL A 236 -5.86 -1.91 0.25
N CYS A 237 -4.55 -2.03 0.03
CA CYS A 237 -3.77 -3.25 0.21
C CYS A 237 -2.69 -2.99 1.26
N ALA A 238 -2.72 -3.73 2.36
CA ALA A 238 -1.84 -3.54 3.51
C ALA A 238 -1.01 -4.82 3.77
N PRO A 239 0.09 -5.05 3.05
CA PRO A 239 1.01 -6.12 3.41
C PRO A 239 1.76 -5.76 4.69
N ASN A 240 1.81 -6.69 5.63
CA ASN A 240 2.54 -6.56 6.90
C ASN A 240 3.47 -7.76 7.10
N ARG A 241 4.48 -7.63 7.95
CA ARG A 241 5.33 -8.74 8.34
C ARG A 241 4.75 -9.52 9.50
N ILE A 242 5.30 -10.71 9.74
CA ILE A 242 4.96 -11.57 10.87
C ILE A 242 6.20 -11.96 11.67
N GLY A 243 5.93 -12.52 12.83
CA GLY A 243 6.95 -13.11 13.69
C GLY A 243 7.44 -12.15 14.77
N ARG A 244 8.23 -12.68 15.66
CA ARG A 244 8.81 -11.92 16.76
C ARG A 244 10.27 -11.64 16.44
N GLU A 245 10.63 -10.38 16.42
CA GLU A 245 11.98 -9.95 16.07
C GLU A 245 12.69 -9.33 17.28
N PHE A 246 13.94 -9.75 17.46
CA PHE A 246 14.87 -9.25 18.44
C PHE A 246 16.10 -8.71 17.72
N ILE A 247 16.50 -7.50 18.08
CA ILE A 247 17.73 -6.89 17.56
C ILE A 247 18.77 -6.91 18.67
N ALA A 248 19.97 -7.40 18.34
CA ALA A 248 21.10 -7.29 19.25
C ALA A 248 21.65 -5.87 19.25
N GLY A 249 21.88 -5.29 20.41
CA GLY A 249 22.55 -4.01 20.57
C GLY A 249 24.05 -4.09 20.30
N PRO A 250 24.79 -2.97 20.47
CA PRO A 250 26.22 -2.92 20.26
C PRO A 250 27.03 -3.87 21.17
N ASP A 251 26.48 -4.23 22.33
CA ASP A 251 27.05 -5.17 23.29
C ASP A 251 26.70 -6.65 23.01
N GLY A 252 25.99 -6.91 21.91
CA GLY A 252 25.54 -8.25 21.50
C GLY A 252 24.32 -8.77 22.25
N ARG A 253 23.75 -8.00 23.20
CA ARG A 253 22.52 -8.37 23.91
C ARG A 253 21.29 -7.84 23.18
N PRO A 254 20.14 -8.51 23.29
CA PRO A 254 18.88 -7.97 22.78
C PRO A 254 18.59 -6.57 23.36
N VAL A 255 18.26 -5.60 22.52
CA VAL A 255 17.92 -4.22 22.93
C VAL A 255 16.60 -4.17 23.70
N SER A 256 15.75 -5.16 23.52
CA SER A 256 14.51 -5.34 24.24
C SER A 256 14.40 -6.79 24.71
N LYS A 257 13.97 -6.98 25.96
CA LYS A 257 13.65 -8.30 26.52
C LYS A 257 12.57 -9.02 25.70
N ASP A 258 11.62 -8.24 25.19
CA ASP A 258 10.42 -8.76 24.56
C ASP A 258 10.43 -8.62 23.03
N GLY A 259 11.28 -7.76 22.45
CA GLY A 259 11.29 -7.47 21.03
C GLY A 259 9.98 -6.86 20.54
N ILE A 260 9.71 -7.00 19.25
CA ILE A 260 8.42 -6.63 18.63
C ILE A 260 7.76 -7.89 18.09
N GLU A 261 6.49 -8.10 18.40
CA GLU A 261 5.67 -9.15 17.81
C GLU A 261 4.84 -8.57 16.66
N PHE A 262 5.32 -8.76 15.44
CA PHE A 262 4.59 -8.35 14.23
C PHE A 262 3.38 -9.24 14.01
N TRP A 263 2.19 -8.63 13.88
CA TRP A 263 0.93 -9.37 13.92
C TRP A 263 0.45 -9.92 12.59
N GLY A 264 1.17 -9.68 11.48
CA GLY A 264 0.72 -10.11 10.17
C GLY A 264 -0.60 -9.49 9.80
N GLN A 265 -1.61 -10.33 9.55
CA GLN A 265 -2.96 -9.90 9.19
C GLN A 265 -3.00 -9.00 7.96
N SER A 266 -2.04 -9.19 7.04
CA SER A 266 -2.04 -8.50 5.74
C SER A 266 -3.40 -8.63 5.09
N PHE A 267 -3.96 -7.55 4.53
CA PHE A 267 -5.31 -7.60 3.99
C PHE A 267 -5.51 -6.71 2.76
N VAL A 268 -6.62 -6.98 2.06
CA VAL A 268 -7.13 -6.16 0.96
C VAL A 268 -8.54 -5.69 1.30
N SER A 269 -8.76 -4.37 1.28
CA SER A 269 -10.06 -3.73 1.47
C SER A 269 -10.63 -3.20 0.16
N ALA A 270 -11.90 -3.46 -0.09
CA ALA A 270 -12.64 -2.92 -1.23
C ALA A 270 -13.00 -1.43 -1.02
N PRO A 271 -13.42 -0.70 -2.07
CA PRO A 271 -13.80 0.71 -2.00
C PRO A 271 -14.93 1.04 -1.02
N ASN A 272 -15.73 0.04 -0.62
CA ASN A 272 -16.75 0.17 0.41
C ASN A 272 -16.27 -0.18 1.83
N GLY A 273 -14.96 -0.42 2.01
CA GLY A 273 -14.36 -0.78 3.29
C GLY A 273 -14.52 -2.25 3.70
N GLN A 274 -15.09 -3.11 2.85
CA GLN A 274 -15.16 -4.54 3.10
C GLN A 274 -13.77 -5.17 2.97
N VAL A 275 -13.32 -5.92 3.98
CA VAL A 275 -12.13 -6.73 3.88
C VAL A 275 -12.43 -7.94 3.00
N LEU A 276 -11.79 -8.00 1.83
CA LEU A 276 -11.98 -9.08 0.86
C LEU A 276 -11.23 -10.34 1.27
N HIS A 277 -10.03 -10.16 1.76
CA HIS A 277 -9.19 -11.24 2.24
C HIS A 277 -8.20 -10.74 3.30
N ARG A 278 -7.87 -11.61 4.26
CA ARG A 278 -6.93 -11.34 5.34
C ARG A 278 -6.03 -12.54 5.57
N ALA A 279 -4.72 -12.31 5.71
CA ALA A 279 -3.74 -13.31 6.07
C ALA A 279 -3.83 -13.70 7.56
N SER A 280 -3.18 -14.78 7.93
CA SER A 280 -3.06 -15.21 9.32
C SER A 280 -2.12 -14.30 10.13
N THR A 281 -2.10 -14.50 11.43
CA THR A 281 -1.18 -13.81 12.36
C THR A 281 0.21 -14.43 12.42
N ASN A 282 0.39 -15.65 11.89
CA ASN A 282 1.56 -16.49 12.22
C ASN A 282 2.10 -17.34 11.07
N LYS A 283 1.61 -17.14 9.84
CA LYS A 283 2.11 -17.90 8.68
C LYS A 283 2.68 -16.98 7.64
N GLU A 284 3.73 -17.43 6.98
CA GLU A 284 4.19 -16.82 5.74
C GLU A 284 3.17 -17.12 4.65
N GLU A 285 2.67 -16.09 4.00
CA GLU A 285 1.56 -16.22 3.05
C GLU A 285 1.74 -15.31 1.85
N VAL A 286 1.19 -15.77 0.74
CA VAL A 286 0.93 -14.97 -0.45
C VAL A 286 -0.57 -14.92 -0.63
N LEU A 287 -1.14 -13.72 -0.58
CA LEU A 287 -2.54 -13.50 -0.94
C LEU A 287 -2.61 -13.01 -2.38
N VAL A 288 -3.48 -13.63 -3.18
CA VAL A 288 -3.86 -13.10 -4.50
C VAL A 288 -5.36 -12.85 -4.47
N VAL A 289 -5.75 -11.59 -4.61
CA VAL A 289 -7.13 -11.13 -4.42
C VAL A 289 -7.62 -10.43 -5.68
N ASP A 290 -8.75 -10.87 -6.21
CA ASP A 290 -9.39 -10.26 -7.37
C ASP A 290 -10.06 -8.94 -7.00
N CYS A 291 -9.54 -7.84 -7.53
CA CYS A 291 -10.09 -6.50 -7.39
C CYS A 291 -10.88 -6.15 -8.66
N ASP A 292 -12.19 -6.03 -8.51
CA ASP A 292 -13.09 -5.60 -9.57
C ASP A 292 -12.99 -4.07 -9.73
N MET A 293 -12.25 -3.61 -10.74
CA MET A 293 -11.94 -2.18 -10.92
C MET A 293 -13.18 -1.34 -11.26
N ASP A 294 -14.27 -1.95 -11.76
CA ASP A 294 -15.54 -1.26 -11.99
C ASP A 294 -16.15 -0.77 -10.67
N LYS A 295 -15.81 -1.39 -9.52
CA LYS A 295 -16.24 -0.94 -8.19
C LYS A 295 -15.62 0.39 -7.77
N VAL A 296 -14.45 0.77 -8.32
CA VAL A 296 -13.85 2.09 -8.05
C VAL A 296 -14.71 3.19 -8.68
N GLU A 297 -15.04 3.04 -9.97
CA GLU A 297 -15.92 3.97 -10.66
C GLU A 297 -17.32 3.99 -10.02
N PHE A 298 -17.86 2.81 -9.69
CA PHE A 298 -19.15 2.70 -9.01
C PHE A 298 -19.16 3.44 -7.67
N ALA A 299 -18.14 3.22 -6.81
CA ALA A 299 -18.04 3.89 -5.51
C ALA A 299 -17.94 5.41 -5.68
N ARG A 300 -17.09 5.89 -6.59
CA ARG A 300 -16.85 7.33 -6.83
C ARG A 300 -18.04 8.04 -7.45
N THR A 301 -18.93 7.34 -8.16
CA THR A 301 -20.14 7.90 -8.77
C THR A 301 -21.36 7.85 -7.86
N HIS A 302 -21.53 6.77 -7.07
CA HIS A 302 -22.70 6.55 -6.23
C HIS A 302 -22.54 7.11 -4.81
N TRP A 303 -21.31 7.08 -4.27
CA TRP A 303 -20.92 7.73 -3.01
C TRP A 303 -19.77 8.71 -3.29
N PRO A 304 -20.09 9.87 -3.84
CA PRO A 304 -19.11 10.72 -4.52
C PRO A 304 -18.31 11.60 -3.54
N PHE A 305 -17.70 11.01 -2.53
CA PHE A 305 -16.96 11.71 -1.49
C PHE A 305 -15.80 12.57 -2.05
N LEU A 306 -15.17 12.16 -3.16
CA LEU A 306 -14.15 12.97 -3.83
C LEU A 306 -14.74 14.23 -4.49
N ARG A 307 -15.89 14.07 -5.18
CA ARG A 307 -16.58 15.17 -5.89
C ARG A 307 -17.16 16.20 -4.90
N ASP A 308 -17.76 15.71 -3.82
CA ASP A 308 -18.53 16.52 -2.88
C ASP A 308 -17.64 17.21 -1.82
N ARG A 309 -16.32 17.19 -2.00
CA ARG A 309 -15.38 17.89 -1.13
C ARG A 309 -15.60 19.41 -1.17
N ARG A 310 -15.62 20.03 -0.01
CA ARG A 310 -15.72 21.47 0.17
C ARG A 310 -14.32 22.11 0.15
N ILE A 311 -13.66 22.06 -1.03
CA ILE A 311 -12.29 22.58 -1.21
C ILE A 311 -12.16 24.07 -0.85
N ASP A 312 -13.24 24.81 -0.94
CA ASP A 312 -13.39 26.20 -0.51
C ASP A 312 -13.24 26.39 1.01
N ALA A 313 -13.47 25.34 1.80
CA ALA A 313 -13.45 25.38 3.27
C ALA A 313 -12.20 24.71 3.90
N TYR A 314 -11.29 24.14 3.12
CA TYR A 314 -10.19 23.31 3.63
C TYR A 314 -8.86 24.07 3.81
N ALA A 315 -8.82 25.39 3.65
CA ALA A 315 -7.57 26.17 3.78
C ALA A 315 -6.87 25.98 5.15
N GLY A 316 -7.63 25.63 6.19
CA GLY A 316 -7.09 25.35 7.53
C GLY A 316 -6.26 24.08 7.64
N MET A 317 -6.35 23.12 6.69
CA MET A 317 -5.64 21.84 6.76
C MET A 317 -4.11 21.98 6.69
N THR A 318 -3.61 23.08 6.17
CA THR A 318 -2.16 23.37 6.12
C THR A 318 -1.62 23.97 7.42
N LYS A 319 -2.48 24.26 8.38
CA LYS A 319 -2.08 24.75 9.71
C LYS A 319 -1.92 23.58 10.66
N ARG A 320 -0.92 23.66 11.55
CA ARG A 320 -0.73 22.63 12.59
C ARG A 320 -1.88 22.61 13.60
N PHE A 321 -2.48 23.76 13.86
CA PHE A 321 -3.62 23.96 14.76
C PHE A 321 -4.49 25.12 14.29
N GLY A 322 -5.82 24.98 14.41
CA GLY A 322 -6.78 25.91 13.82
C GLY A 322 -7.20 27.08 14.70
N ALA A 323 -7.12 26.96 16.04
CA ALA A 323 -7.45 28.06 16.95
C ALA A 323 -6.36 29.13 16.84
N GLY A 324 -6.78 30.37 16.55
CA GLY A 324 -5.87 31.49 16.49
C GLY A 324 -5.21 31.70 17.86
N VAL A 325 -3.98 31.25 17.99
CA VAL A 325 -3.06 31.61 19.08
C VAL A 325 -2.00 32.49 18.48
#